data_c3faa0d8d2a077b6e3bc370aa42694b2
#
_entry.id   c3faa0d8d2a077b6e3bc370aa42694b2
#
_cell.length_a   1.000
_cell.length_b   1.000
_cell.length_c   1.000
_cell.angle_alpha   90.00
_cell.angle_beta   90.00
_cell.angle_gamma   90.00
#
_symmetry.space_group_name_H-M   'P 1'
#
loop_
_entity.id
_entity.type
_entity.pdbx_description
1 polymer ?
#
loop_
_entity_poly.entity_id
_entity_poly.type
_entity_poly.pdbx_seq_one_letter_code
_entity_poly.pdbx_strand_id
1 'polypeptide(L)'
;PHAWNQIKINGKWYFVDATWDDGSCVLEEKSHPVKHEYFLKSETEFSDHTWNREGYEICNDTTYDNVEWKWVSRKMAAYKGGLYVAGSFPRDGVIKSGIWRYDSEDPTQKGELVVEIEDEWPVSQYNKGKGCMEIAYYDGMLYYNTPKAVWKWNFDKNTEPEKVFELEENVSGSIWYLHVADGKVYYETSLYEKNEKEKREYVIDVNYQKVKHPIAVTSPVMTVELGGNAKEVFLQGAAPGIVTFKANNPDICDVEEAYADRSCKLIPKKAGEATVTVHATATDHYLEGSVDVKIIVKGDSSTEQKITLQYESGSNGSLRAVNAATGENLSNGAQILPNTEVQFMASPNEGYSVKNWTINGEVYKENGQVYTGTTMKYAITASSGIVKVEFVKDEVEVVKGDVNLNGKVEI
;
A
#
# COMPACT_ATOMS: atom_id res chain seq x y z
N PRO A 1 -1.76 13.56 -13.30
CA PRO A 1 -0.72 12.92 -12.48
C PRO A 1 -0.44 11.55 -13.06
N HIS A 2 0.84 11.22 -13.24
CA HIS A 2 1.30 9.91 -13.67
C HIS A 2 1.97 9.24 -12.48
N ALA A 3 1.82 7.92 -12.33
CA ALA A 3 2.35 7.17 -11.21
C ALA A 3 3.14 5.95 -11.71
N TRP A 4 4.25 5.65 -11.06
CA TRP A 4 5.08 4.49 -11.29
C TRP A 4 5.51 3.88 -9.97
N ASN A 5 6.20 2.75 -10.02
CA ASN A 5 6.61 2.00 -8.85
C ASN A 5 8.14 1.91 -8.74
N GLN A 6 8.61 1.59 -7.54
CA GLN A 6 9.98 1.14 -7.30
C GLN A 6 9.94 -0.30 -6.77
N ILE A 7 10.86 -1.14 -7.23
CA ILE A 7 10.98 -2.52 -6.81
C ILE A 7 12.40 -2.79 -6.32
N LYS A 8 12.53 -3.59 -5.27
CA LYS A 8 13.82 -3.98 -4.71
C LYS A 8 14.17 -5.41 -5.10
N ILE A 9 15.30 -5.59 -5.79
CA ILE A 9 15.83 -6.89 -6.20
C ILE A 9 17.27 -7.00 -5.68
N ASN A 10 17.58 -8.05 -4.92
CA ASN A 10 18.90 -8.30 -4.35
C ASN A 10 19.49 -7.09 -3.61
N GLY A 11 18.65 -6.36 -2.85
CA GLY A 11 19.04 -5.20 -2.07
C GLY A 11 19.13 -3.88 -2.84
N LYS A 12 18.96 -3.86 -4.16
CA LYS A 12 19.03 -2.70 -5.06
C LYS A 12 17.66 -2.30 -5.54
N TRP A 13 17.41 -1.00 -5.70
CA TRP A 13 16.16 -0.44 -6.14
C TRP A 13 16.16 -0.10 -7.63
N TYR A 14 15.02 -0.32 -8.30
CA TYR A 14 14.80 -0.05 -9.72
C TYR A 14 13.43 0.58 -9.93
N PHE A 15 13.27 1.41 -10.96
CA PHE A 15 11.99 1.93 -11.40
C PHE A 15 11.24 0.95 -12.29
N VAL A 16 9.92 0.98 -12.18
CA VAL A 16 8.99 0.23 -13.04
C VAL A 16 7.81 1.14 -13.39
N ASP A 17 7.58 1.39 -14.66
CA ASP A 17 6.40 2.11 -15.14
C ASP A 17 5.57 1.23 -16.07
N ALA A 18 4.61 0.53 -15.47
CA ALA A 18 3.71 -0.36 -16.22
C ALA A 18 2.78 0.40 -17.16
N THR A 19 2.52 1.69 -16.92
CA THR A 19 1.66 2.51 -17.79
C THR A 19 2.37 2.83 -19.11
N TRP A 20 3.66 3.14 -19.05
CA TRP A 20 4.44 3.43 -20.26
C TRP A 20 4.90 2.16 -20.99
N ASP A 21 5.00 1.05 -20.27
CA ASP A 21 5.22 -0.27 -20.85
C ASP A 21 3.95 -0.90 -21.45
N ASP A 22 2.76 -0.40 -21.07
CA ASP A 22 1.50 -0.73 -21.74
C ASP A 22 1.41 0.03 -23.08
N GLY A 23 1.64 -0.67 -24.18
CA GLY A 23 1.62 -0.11 -25.53
C GLY A 23 0.28 0.44 -26.00
N SER A 24 -0.78 0.33 -25.20
CA SER A 24 -2.16 0.69 -25.56
C SER A 24 -2.68 1.93 -24.85
N CYS A 25 -1.97 3.04 -24.90
CA CYS A 25 -2.52 4.34 -24.46
C CYS A 25 -3.73 4.83 -25.28
N VAL A 26 -4.37 4.00 -26.08
CA VAL A 26 -5.57 4.34 -26.84
C VAL A 26 -6.66 3.35 -26.50
N LEU A 27 -7.80 3.84 -26.06
CA LEU A 27 -9.04 3.18 -25.66
C LEU A 27 -9.64 2.12 -26.61
N GLU A 28 -8.91 1.62 -27.57
CA GLU A 28 -9.33 0.55 -28.45
C GLU A 28 -8.50 -0.70 -28.21
N GLU A 29 -9.15 -1.78 -27.82
CA GLU A 29 -8.65 -3.13 -27.52
C GLU A 29 -7.91 -3.81 -28.71
N LYS A 30 -7.00 -3.16 -29.36
CA LYS A 30 -6.25 -3.73 -30.49
C LYS A 30 -4.86 -4.13 -30.01
N SER A 31 -4.65 -5.42 -29.87
CA SER A 31 -3.36 -6.11 -29.59
C SER A 31 -2.41 -5.31 -28.70
N HIS A 32 -2.28 -5.72 -27.46
CA HIS A 32 -1.43 -5.08 -26.48
C HIS A 32 0.02 -5.56 -26.58
N PRO A 33 0.91 -4.89 -27.33
CA PRO A 33 2.34 -5.17 -27.22
C PRO A 33 2.78 -4.74 -25.82
N VAL A 34 3.07 -5.69 -24.96
CA VAL A 34 3.70 -5.43 -23.68
C VAL A 34 5.16 -5.05 -23.97
N LYS A 35 5.56 -3.82 -23.63
CA LYS A 35 6.95 -3.39 -23.67
C LYS A 35 7.61 -3.67 -22.31
N HIS A 36 8.91 -3.63 -22.29
CA HIS A 36 9.72 -3.79 -21.08
C HIS A 36 10.76 -2.66 -20.98
N GLU A 37 10.49 -1.56 -21.67
CA GLU A 37 11.40 -0.42 -21.75
C GLU A 37 11.55 0.27 -20.39
N TYR A 38 10.46 0.36 -19.64
CA TYR A 38 10.41 0.97 -18.30
C TYR A 38 10.38 -0.06 -17.16
N PHE A 39 10.73 -1.30 -17.45
CA PHE A 39 10.83 -2.36 -16.45
C PHE A 39 12.26 -2.48 -15.91
N LEU A 40 12.47 -2.32 -14.61
CA LEU A 40 13.77 -2.38 -13.93
C LEU A 40 14.81 -1.35 -14.45
N LYS A 41 14.38 -0.10 -14.60
CA LYS A 41 15.28 1.00 -15.02
C LYS A 41 16.06 1.59 -13.84
N SER A 42 17.30 1.98 -14.11
CA SER A 42 18.04 2.90 -13.24
C SER A 42 17.49 4.32 -13.35
N GLU A 43 17.87 5.18 -12.41
CA GLU A 43 17.53 6.59 -12.43
C GLU A 43 18.07 7.32 -13.70
N THR A 44 19.20 6.87 -14.20
CA THR A 44 19.82 7.43 -15.42
C THR A 44 18.95 7.17 -16.65
N GLU A 45 18.42 5.97 -16.77
CA GLU A 45 17.56 5.56 -17.89
C GLU A 45 16.09 5.98 -17.70
N PHE A 46 15.73 6.49 -16.51
CA PHE A 46 14.39 7.00 -16.17
C PHE A 46 14.33 8.54 -16.24
N SER A 47 15.28 9.16 -16.95
CA SER A 47 15.49 10.61 -17.00
C SER A 47 14.40 11.41 -17.73
N ASP A 48 13.54 10.76 -18.47
CA ASP A 48 12.34 11.31 -19.13
C ASP A 48 11.16 11.52 -18.18
N HIS A 49 11.26 11.00 -16.93
CA HIS A 49 10.31 11.23 -15.87
C HIS A 49 10.78 12.37 -14.94
N THR A 50 9.83 13.12 -14.39
CA THR A 50 10.10 14.15 -13.39
C THR A 50 9.31 13.91 -12.13
N TRP A 51 9.99 13.89 -10.98
CA TRP A 51 9.35 13.68 -9.67
C TRP A 51 10.05 14.47 -8.57
N ASN A 52 9.36 14.68 -7.45
CA ASN A 52 10.01 15.09 -6.22
C ASN A 52 10.72 13.87 -5.62
N ARG A 53 12.02 13.98 -5.38
CA ARG A 53 12.84 12.86 -4.86
C ARG A 53 12.56 12.52 -3.39
N GLU A 54 11.84 13.36 -2.68
CA GLU A 54 11.49 13.12 -1.29
C GLU A 54 10.56 11.90 -1.17
N GLY A 55 10.96 10.91 -0.39
CA GLY A 55 10.21 9.66 -0.19
C GLY A 55 10.48 8.55 -1.20
N TYR A 56 11.38 8.75 -2.18
CA TYR A 56 11.81 7.72 -3.11
C TYR A 56 13.19 7.16 -2.75
N GLU A 57 13.36 5.87 -3.01
CA GLU A 57 14.66 5.20 -2.87
C GLU A 57 15.59 5.51 -4.06
N ILE A 58 16.89 5.45 -3.83
CA ILE A 58 17.88 5.70 -4.89
C ILE A 58 17.98 4.47 -5.80
N CYS A 59 17.71 4.65 -7.10
CA CYS A 59 17.77 3.62 -8.13
C CYS A 59 19.01 3.82 -9.03
N ASN A 60 20.21 3.65 -8.47
CA ASN A 60 21.46 3.91 -9.17
C ASN A 60 22.12 2.66 -9.78
N ASP A 61 21.52 1.51 -9.65
CA ASP A 61 22.05 0.26 -10.24
C ASP A 61 21.60 0.11 -11.69
N THR A 62 22.57 -0.06 -12.60
CA THR A 62 22.38 -0.13 -14.05
C THR A 62 22.37 -1.57 -14.60
N THR A 63 22.34 -2.57 -13.73
CA THR A 63 22.44 -3.99 -14.10
C THR A 63 21.45 -4.39 -15.20
N TYR A 64 20.23 -3.87 -15.14
CA TYR A 64 19.16 -4.22 -16.09
C TYR A 64 18.92 -3.18 -17.20
N ASP A 65 19.69 -2.11 -17.30
CA ASP A 65 19.39 -1.04 -18.29
C ASP A 65 19.55 -1.53 -19.74
N ASN A 66 20.52 -2.39 -20.02
CA ASN A 66 20.86 -2.83 -21.37
C ASN A 66 20.76 -4.35 -21.58
N VAL A 67 19.83 -5.03 -20.90
CA VAL A 67 19.64 -6.48 -21.09
C VAL A 67 18.88 -6.78 -22.38
N GLU A 68 19.26 -7.89 -23.03
CA GLU A 68 18.77 -8.27 -24.36
C GLU A 68 17.23 -8.45 -24.41
N TRP A 69 16.64 -9.08 -23.39
CA TRP A 69 15.19 -9.34 -23.33
C TRP A 69 14.34 -8.08 -23.17
N LYS A 70 14.89 -6.97 -22.75
CA LYS A 70 14.16 -5.70 -22.55
C LYS A 70 13.62 -5.11 -23.87
N TRP A 71 14.25 -5.43 -24.98
CA TRP A 71 13.87 -4.94 -26.31
C TRP A 71 12.73 -5.74 -26.96
N VAL A 72 12.20 -6.74 -26.26
CA VAL A 72 11.10 -7.54 -26.76
C VAL A 72 9.77 -6.87 -26.41
N SER A 73 8.93 -6.64 -27.43
CA SER A 73 7.56 -6.12 -27.26
C SER A 73 6.55 -7.27 -27.24
N ARG A 74 6.81 -8.27 -26.38
CA ARG A 74 5.99 -9.48 -26.21
C ARG A 74 5.97 -9.88 -24.74
N LYS A 75 4.99 -10.69 -24.35
CA LYS A 75 4.91 -11.23 -22.99
C LYS A 75 6.12 -12.08 -22.65
N MET A 76 6.49 -12.06 -21.38
CA MET A 76 7.52 -12.93 -20.81
C MET A 76 6.87 -13.93 -19.86
N ALA A 77 7.47 -15.10 -19.72
CA ALA A 77 7.04 -16.13 -18.77
C ALA A 77 8.21 -16.51 -17.85
N ALA A 78 7.99 -16.45 -16.53
CA ALA A 78 8.94 -16.89 -15.53
C ALA A 78 8.59 -18.31 -15.05
N TYR A 79 9.56 -19.24 -15.09
CA TYR A 79 9.35 -20.61 -14.64
C TYR A 79 10.66 -21.26 -14.21
N LYS A 80 10.68 -21.93 -13.05
CA LYS A 80 11.81 -22.73 -12.52
C LYS A 80 13.20 -22.15 -12.79
N GLY A 81 13.44 -20.94 -12.30
CA GLY A 81 14.74 -20.28 -12.43
C GLY A 81 15.07 -19.81 -13.86
N GLY A 82 14.11 -19.79 -14.78
CA GLY A 82 14.25 -19.25 -16.12
C GLY A 82 13.25 -18.14 -16.42
N LEU A 83 13.71 -17.12 -17.15
CA LEU A 83 12.86 -16.15 -17.83
C LEU A 83 12.80 -16.55 -19.30
N TYR A 84 11.60 -16.82 -19.80
CA TYR A 84 11.36 -17.21 -21.18
C TYR A 84 10.79 -16.03 -21.96
N VAL A 85 11.35 -15.81 -23.15
CA VAL A 85 11.04 -14.65 -23.99
C VAL A 85 10.89 -15.13 -25.44
N ALA A 86 9.85 -14.70 -26.13
CA ALA A 86 9.68 -14.93 -27.55
C ALA A 86 10.27 -13.76 -28.34
N GLY A 87 11.12 -14.04 -29.32
CA GLY A 87 11.77 -12.98 -30.10
C GLY A 87 12.79 -13.46 -31.13
N SER A 88 13.42 -12.49 -31.78
CA SER A 88 14.48 -12.72 -32.76
C SER A 88 15.74 -12.00 -32.33
N PHE A 89 16.82 -12.75 -32.12
CA PHE A 89 18.09 -12.21 -31.66
C PHE A 89 19.28 -12.70 -32.53
N PRO A 90 20.33 -11.87 -32.71
CA PRO A 90 21.53 -12.27 -33.42
C PRO A 90 22.34 -13.28 -32.62
N ARG A 91 22.70 -14.37 -33.27
CA ARG A 91 23.63 -15.37 -32.76
C ARG A 91 24.59 -15.77 -33.91
N ASP A 92 25.89 -15.63 -33.68
CA ASP A 92 26.94 -15.96 -34.64
C ASP A 92 26.74 -15.32 -36.04
N GLY A 93 26.26 -14.06 -36.04
CA GLY A 93 26.00 -13.30 -37.27
C GLY A 93 24.72 -13.64 -38.00
N VAL A 94 23.87 -14.53 -37.47
CA VAL A 94 22.56 -14.90 -38.02
C VAL A 94 21.46 -14.51 -37.06
N ILE A 95 20.35 -13.96 -37.56
CA ILE A 95 19.15 -13.72 -36.77
C ILE A 95 18.42 -15.05 -36.60
N LYS A 96 18.29 -15.49 -35.35
CA LYS A 96 17.51 -16.66 -34.96
C LYS A 96 16.22 -16.22 -34.26
N SER A 97 15.13 -16.87 -34.60
CA SER A 97 13.80 -16.57 -34.06
C SER A 97 13.28 -17.76 -33.27
N GLY A 98 12.65 -17.50 -32.13
CA GLY A 98 12.12 -18.58 -31.32
C GLY A 98 11.88 -18.16 -29.87
N ILE A 99 11.91 -19.16 -28.99
CA ILE A 99 11.77 -18.98 -27.56
C ILE A 99 13.17 -19.07 -26.93
N TRP A 100 13.50 -18.04 -26.15
CA TRP A 100 14.79 -17.88 -25.51
C TRP A 100 14.64 -18.00 -24.01
N ARG A 101 15.54 -18.72 -23.36
CA ARG A 101 15.64 -18.85 -21.90
C ARG A 101 16.79 -18.01 -21.39
N TYR A 102 16.52 -17.17 -20.41
CA TYR A 102 17.52 -16.45 -19.61
C TYR A 102 17.54 -17.05 -18.21
N ASP A 103 18.71 -17.13 -17.58
CA ASP A 103 18.81 -17.55 -16.20
C ASP A 103 18.24 -16.45 -15.27
N SER A 104 17.35 -16.80 -14.34
CA SER A 104 16.76 -15.83 -13.43
C SER A 104 17.74 -15.34 -12.36
N GLU A 105 18.83 -16.10 -12.08
CA GLU A 105 19.87 -15.66 -11.15
C GLU A 105 20.84 -14.67 -11.82
N ASP A 106 21.05 -14.79 -13.14
CA ASP A 106 21.81 -13.82 -13.92
C ASP A 106 21.16 -13.54 -15.29
N PRO A 107 20.06 -12.78 -15.30
CA PRO A 107 19.33 -12.47 -16.54
C PRO A 107 20.05 -11.46 -17.45
N THR A 108 21.26 -11.02 -17.07
CA THR A 108 22.08 -10.13 -17.90
C THR A 108 22.85 -10.88 -18.99
N GLN A 109 23.00 -12.20 -18.84
CA GLN A 109 23.64 -13.06 -19.86
C GLN A 109 22.75 -13.16 -21.10
N LYS A 110 23.37 -13.52 -22.22
CA LYS A 110 22.65 -13.80 -23.48
C LYS A 110 21.73 -15.00 -23.30
N GLY A 111 20.50 -14.89 -23.79
CA GLY A 111 19.55 -15.99 -23.76
C GLY A 111 19.99 -17.19 -24.57
N GLU A 112 19.60 -18.38 -24.11
CA GLU A 112 19.73 -19.66 -24.81
C GLU A 112 18.49 -19.88 -25.68
N LEU A 113 18.67 -20.21 -26.97
CA LEU A 113 17.54 -20.57 -27.83
C LEU A 113 17.07 -21.98 -27.49
N VAL A 114 15.88 -22.10 -26.91
CA VAL A 114 15.31 -23.40 -26.47
C VAL A 114 14.30 -23.98 -27.43
N VAL A 115 13.61 -23.14 -28.21
CA VAL A 115 12.74 -23.54 -29.31
C VAL A 115 13.02 -22.64 -30.50
N GLU A 116 13.51 -23.17 -31.61
CA GLU A 116 13.69 -22.43 -32.86
C GLU A 116 12.39 -22.46 -33.67
N ILE A 117 11.93 -21.30 -34.14
CA ILE A 117 10.68 -21.15 -34.90
C ILE A 117 10.99 -20.38 -36.18
N GLU A 118 11.00 -21.09 -37.27
CA GLU A 118 11.31 -20.59 -38.63
C GLU A 118 10.10 -19.99 -39.36
N ASP A 119 8.91 -20.15 -38.78
CA ASP A 119 7.67 -19.67 -39.35
C ASP A 119 7.66 -18.15 -39.54
N GLU A 120 6.96 -17.70 -40.59
CA GLU A 120 6.81 -16.30 -40.94
C GLU A 120 5.35 -15.85 -40.86
N TRP A 121 5.12 -14.72 -40.19
CA TRP A 121 3.82 -14.05 -40.14
C TRP A 121 3.70 -13.01 -41.23
N PRO A 122 2.52 -12.86 -41.84
CA PRO A 122 2.27 -11.79 -42.81
C PRO A 122 2.11 -10.45 -42.10
N VAL A 123 3.20 -9.71 -41.90
CA VAL A 123 3.19 -8.39 -41.20
C VAL A 123 2.50 -7.30 -42.02
N SER A 124 2.42 -7.48 -43.36
CA SER A 124 1.65 -6.66 -44.27
C SER A 124 1.28 -7.47 -45.54
N GLN A 125 0.54 -6.85 -46.47
CA GLN A 125 0.22 -7.46 -47.77
C GLN A 125 1.46 -7.93 -48.55
N TYR A 126 2.61 -7.28 -48.35
CA TYR A 126 3.82 -7.52 -49.12
C TYR A 126 4.97 -8.10 -48.29
N ASN A 127 4.93 -8.03 -46.97
CA ASN A 127 6.04 -8.39 -46.12
C ASN A 127 5.65 -9.48 -45.13
N LYS A 128 6.63 -10.33 -44.85
CA LYS A 128 6.58 -11.32 -43.79
C LYS A 128 7.65 -11.03 -42.73
N GLY A 129 7.39 -11.41 -41.50
CA GLY A 129 8.28 -11.25 -40.38
C GLY A 129 8.39 -12.52 -39.55
N LYS A 130 9.56 -12.78 -39.00
CA LYS A 130 9.79 -13.82 -38.01
C LYS A 130 9.71 -13.25 -36.59
N GLY A 131 9.59 -14.13 -35.59
CA GLY A 131 9.61 -13.71 -34.20
C GLY A 131 8.30 -13.07 -33.68
N CYS A 132 7.20 -13.26 -34.41
CA CYS A 132 5.89 -12.71 -34.05
C CYS A 132 5.04 -13.64 -33.15
N MET A 133 5.65 -14.69 -32.57
CA MET A 133 4.97 -15.58 -31.63
C MET A 133 4.76 -14.89 -30.28
N GLU A 134 3.72 -15.32 -29.58
CA GLU A 134 3.46 -15.02 -28.18
C GLU A 134 3.72 -16.25 -27.32
N ILE A 135 3.96 -16.04 -26.02
CA ILE A 135 4.10 -17.09 -25.03
C ILE A 135 3.16 -16.86 -23.85
N ALA A 136 2.71 -17.94 -23.23
CA ALA A 136 1.94 -17.91 -22.01
C ALA A 136 2.32 -19.10 -21.13
N TYR A 137 2.42 -18.88 -19.81
CA TYR A 137 2.59 -19.96 -18.85
C TYR A 137 1.24 -20.27 -18.19
N TYR A 138 0.86 -21.54 -18.18
CA TYR A 138 -0.36 -22.00 -17.51
C TYR A 138 -0.20 -23.45 -17.06
N ASP A 139 -0.53 -23.73 -15.82
CA ASP A 139 -0.58 -25.07 -15.21
C ASP A 139 0.64 -25.96 -15.50
N GLY A 140 1.83 -25.43 -15.26
CA GLY A 140 3.10 -26.18 -15.44
C GLY A 140 3.55 -26.32 -16.88
N MET A 141 2.89 -25.66 -17.85
CA MET A 141 3.20 -25.71 -19.26
C MET A 141 3.50 -24.32 -19.83
N LEU A 142 4.43 -24.25 -20.76
CA LEU A 142 4.59 -23.09 -21.65
C LEU A 142 3.76 -23.32 -22.90
N TYR A 143 2.92 -22.36 -23.23
CA TYR A 143 2.17 -22.31 -24.49
C TYR A 143 2.79 -21.27 -25.40
N TYR A 144 2.82 -21.55 -26.70
CA TYR A 144 3.25 -20.58 -27.71
C TYR A 144 2.53 -20.84 -29.01
N ASN A 145 2.53 -19.86 -29.90
CA ASN A 145 1.91 -20.02 -31.23
C ASN A 145 2.93 -19.96 -32.36
N THR A 146 2.61 -20.65 -33.44
CA THR A 146 3.05 -20.38 -34.81
C THR A 146 1.94 -19.63 -35.55
N PRO A 147 2.12 -19.22 -36.81
CA PRO A 147 1.03 -18.56 -37.55
C PRO A 147 -0.27 -19.35 -37.60
N LYS A 148 -0.24 -20.67 -37.57
CA LYS A 148 -1.38 -21.53 -37.76
C LYS A 148 -1.71 -22.48 -36.62
N ALA A 149 -0.84 -22.59 -35.61
CA ALA A 149 -1.04 -23.55 -34.54
C ALA A 149 -0.63 -22.99 -33.17
N VAL A 150 -1.19 -23.59 -32.12
CA VAL A 150 -0.76 -23.40 -30.76
C VAL A 150 -0.12 -24.69 -30.26
N TRP A 151 0.98 -24.52 -29.55
CA TRP A 151 1.82 -25.57 -29.01
C TRP A 151 1.92 -25.42 -27.50
N LYS A 152 2.17 -26.52 -26.78
CA LYS A 152 2.52 -26.54 -25.36
C LYS A 152 3.80 -27.34 -25.15
N TRP A 153 4.55 -26.96 -24.13
CA TRP A 153 5.79 -27.62 -23.78
C TRP A 153 5.92 -27.80 -22.26
N ASN A 154 6.27 -29.00 -21.84
CA ASN A 154 6.50 -29.32 -20.44
C ASN A 154 8.01 -29.28 -20.14
N PHE A 155 8.45 -28.21 -19.47
CA PHE A 155 9.85 -27.99 -19.11
C PHE A 155 10.46 -29.09 -18.22
N ASP A 156 9.64 -29.83 -17.49
CA ASP A 156 10.13 -30.80 -16.51
C ASP A 156 10.63 -32.11 -17.14
N LYS A 157 10.28 -32.39 -18.38
CA LYS A 157 10.43 -33.72 -18.98
C LYS A 157 11.43 -33.79 -20.12
N ASN A 158 12.10 -32.72 -20.46
CA ASN A 158 12.99 -32.68 -21.64
C ASN A 158 12.34 -33.33 -22.88
N THR A 159 11.07 -32.98 -23.10
CA THR A 159 10.21 -33.49 -24.17
C THR A 159 10.10 -32.48 -25.28
N GLU A 160 9.77 -32.94 -26.49
CA GLU A 160 9.45 -32.05 -27.61
C GLU A 160 8.11 -31.33 -27.36
N PRO A 161 7.93 -30.10 -27.89
CA PRO A 161 6.65 -29.41 -27.84
C PRO A 161 5.52 -30.24 -28.48
N GLU A 162 4.34 -30.21 -27.86
CA GLU A 162 3.13 -30.90 -28.31
C GLU A 162 2.16 -29.89 -28.93
N LYS A 163 1.62 -30.21 -30.12
CA LYS A 163 0.59 -29.38 -30.76
C LYS A 163 -0.73 -29.46 -29.96
N VAL A 164 -1.24 -28.31 -29.51
CA VAL A 164 -2.54 -28.21 -28.83
C VAL A 164 -3.68 -28.20 -29.84
N PHE A 165 -3.58 -27.34 -30.85
CA PHE A 165 -4.50 -27.30 -32.00
C PHE A 165 -3.84 -26.62 -33.20
N GLU A 166 -4.47 -26.78 -34.37
CA GLU A 166 -4.15 -26.08 -35.60
C GLU A 166 -5.42 -25.37 -36.11
N LEU A 167 -5.25 -24.18 -36.67
CA LEU A 167 -6.37 -23.46 -37.26
C LEU A 167 -6.99 -24.32 -38.41
N GLU A 168 -8.31 -24.39 -38.42
CA GLU A 168 -9.04 -24.99 -39.50
C GLU A 168 -8.77 -24.28 -40.83
N GLU A 169 -8.83 -24.99 -41.95
CA GLU A 169 -8.53 -24.45 -43.30
C GLU A 169 -9.40 -23.24 -43.69
N ASN A 170 -10.63 -23.17 -43.14
CA ASN A 170 -11.55 -22.06 -43.34
C ASN A 170 -11.23 -20.80 -42.52
N VAL A 171 -10.33 -20.89 -41.53
CA VAL A 171 -9.89 -19.75 -40.76
C VAL A 171 -8.79 -18.98 -41.49
N SER A 172 -9.15 -17.81 -42.00
CA SER A 172 -8.21 -16.93 -42.69
C SER A 172 -7.28 -16.23 -41.70
N GLY A 173 -6.05 -15.93 -42.14
CA GLY A 173 -5.06 -15.19 -41.36
C GLY A 173 -4.17 -16.05 -40.47
N SER A 174 -3.48 -15.40 -39.58
CA SER A 174 -2.48 -15.96 -38.64
C SER A 174 -2.83 -15.63 -37.20
N ILE A 175 -2.33 -16.41 -36.25
CA ILE A 175 -2.47 -16.16 -34.83
C ILE A 175 -1.47 -15.06 -34.44
N TRP A 176 -1.98 -13.94 -33.87
CA TRP A 176 -1.18 -12.78 -33.48
C TRP A 176 -1.11 -12.51 -31.99
N TYR A 177 -2.02 -13.10 -31.22
CA TYR A 177 -2.12 -12.95 -29.79
C TYR A 177 -2.38 -14.31 -29.16
N LEU A 178 -1.82 -14.53 -27.98
CA LEU A 178 -2.02 -15.74 -27.20
C LEU A 178 -2.13 -15.38 -25.72
N HIS A 179 -3.14 -15.91 -25.06
CA HIS A 179 -3.29 -15.93 -23.62
C HIS A 179 -3.85 -17.28 -23.19
N VAL A 180 -3.42 -17.81 -22.06
CA VAL A 180 -3.94 -19.07 -21.53
C VAL A 180 -4.38 -18.86 -20.08
N ALA A 181 -5.62 -19.12 -19.80
CA ALA A 181 -6.24 -19.01 -18.50
C ALA A 181 -7.51 -19.86 -18.45
N ASP A 182 -7.95 -20.25 -17.26
CA ASP A 182 -9.28 -20.82 -17.02
C ASP A 182 -9.62 -22.05 -17.88
N GLY A 183 -8.60 -22.88 -18.11
CA GLY A 183 -8.75 -24.08 -18.95
C GLY A 183 -8.96 -23.79 -20.44
N LYS A 184 -8.64 -22.59 -20.89
CA LYS A 184 -8.79 -22.15 -22.28
C LYS A 184 -7.54 -21.48 -22.82
N VAL A 185 -7.35 -21.60 -24.12
CA VAL A 185 -6.46 -20.77 -24.92
C VAL A 185 -7.30 -19.69 -25.58
N TYR A 186 -7.02 -18.44 -25.26
CA TYR A 186 -7.57 -17.26 -25.93
C TYR A 186 -6.56 -16.78 -26.97
N TYR A 187 -7.03 -16.57 -28.19
CA TYR A 187 -6.16 -16.15 -29.28
C TYR A 187 -6.88 -15.22 -30.27
N GLU A 188 -6.10 -14.45 -31.00
CA GLU A 188 -6.64 -13.55 -32.03
C GLU A 188 -6.06 -13.94 -33.40
N THR A 189 -6.91 -13.90 -34.42
CA THR A 189 -6.50 -14.17 -35.80
C THR A 189 -6.70 -12.94 -36.67
N SER A 190 -5.77 -12.70 -37.60
CA SER A 190 -5.86 -11.61 -38.58
C SER A 190 -5.07 -11.98 -39.86
N LEU A 191 -5.44 -11.38 -41.00
CA LEU A 191 -4.69 -11.49 -42.24
C LEU A 191 -3.29 -10.87 -42.13
N TYR A 192 -3.18 -9.72 -41.48
CA TYR A 192 -1.95 -8.99 -41.29
C TYR A 192 -1.88 -8.43 -39.86
N GLU A 193 -0.69 -8.08 -39.39
CA GLU A 193 -0.44 -7.61 -38.04
C GLU A 193 -1.35 -6.44 -37.61
N LYS A 194 -1.59 -5.48 -38.53
CA LYS A 194 -2.37 -4.25 -38.25
C LYS A 194 -3.82 -4.31 -38.70
N ASN A 195 -4.30 -5.45 -39.19
CA ASN A 195 -5.71 -5.61 -39.52
C ASN A 195 -6.53 -5.80 -38.24
N GLU A 196 -7.85 -5.64 -38.41
CA GLU A 196 -8.80 -6.01 -37.38
C GLU A 196 -8.64 -7.48 -37.01
N LYS A 197 -8.62 -7.78 -35.71
CA LYS A 197 -8.38 -9.11 -35.18
C LYS A 197 -9.69 -9.74 -34.72
N GLU A 198 -9.86 -11.00 -35.07
CA GLU A 198 -10.96 -11.81 -34.59
C GLU A 198 -10.56 -12.56 -33.34
N LYS A 199 -11.23 -12.30 -32.21
CA LYS A 199 -11.04 -13.00 -30.94
C LYS A 199 -11.62 -14.41 -31.00
N ARG A 200 -10.87 -15.38 -30.51
CA ARG A 200 -11.22 -16.81 -30.51
C ARG A 200 -10.79 -17.48 -29.21
N GLU A 201 -11.41 -18.62 -28.91
CA GLU A 201 -11.00 -19.45 -27.76
C GLU A 201 -10.97 -20.93 -28.15
N TYR A 202 -10.12 -21.70 -27.45
CA TYR A 202 -10.01 -23.15 -27.54
C TYR A 202 -9.97 -23.74 -26.13
N VAL A 203 -10.87 -24.68 -25.82
CA VAL A 203 -10.97 -25.31 -24.51
C VAL A 203 -9.91 -26.40 -24.37
N ILE A 204 -9.08 -26.32 -23.36
CA ILE A 204 -8.02 -27.31 -23.02
C ILE A 204 -8.32 -28.09 -21.75
N ASP A 205 -9.18 -27.56 -20.86
CA ASP A 205 -9.69 -28.26 -19.68
C ASP A 205 -11.20 -28.04 -19.54
N VAL A 206 -11.98 -29.04 -19.88
CA VAL A 206 -13.45 -29.03 -19.79
C VAL A 206 -13.96 -29.11 -18.34
N ASN A 207 -13.10 -29.47 -17.39
CA ASN A 207 -13.45 -29.62 -15.97
C ASN A 207 -12.98 -28.42 -15.13
N TYR A 208 -12.45 -27.38 -15.75
CA TYR A 208 -11.99 -26.19 -15.05
C TYR A 208 -13.10 -25.63 -14.15
N GLN A 209 -12.75 -25.37 -12.90
CA GLN A 209 -13.65 -24.77 -11.90
C GLN A 209 -13.10 -23.42 -11.46
N LYS A 210 -13.95 -22.40 -11.46
CA LYS A 210 -13.59 -21.08 -10.93
C LYS A 210 -13.12 -21.18 -9.49
N VAL A 211 -12.10 -20.42 -9.15
CA VAL A 211 -11.53 -20.40 -7.79
C VAL A 211 -12.18 -19.30 -6.93
N LYS A 212 -12.01 -19.40 -5.63
CA LYS A 212 -12.50 -18.38 -4.69
C LYS A 212 -11.87 -17.03 -5.01
N HIS A 213 -12.69 -15.97 -4.98
CA HIS A 213 -12.24 -14.61 -5.23
C HIS A 213 -11.20 -14.15 -4.18
N PRO A 214 -10.08 -13.54 -4.59
CA PRO A 214 -9.01 -13.08 -3.68
C PRO A 214 -9.33 -11.76 -2.99
N ILE A 215 -10.57 -11.24 -3.09
CA ILE A 215 -10.92 -9.95 -2.50
C ILE A 215 -10.54 -9.85 -1.03
N ALA A 216 -9.83 -8.81 -0.68
CA ALA A 216 -9.41 -8.50 0.67
C ALA A 216 -9.36 -6.98 0.90
N VAL A 217 -9.38 -6.56 2.15
CA VAL A 217 -9.28 -5.16 2.57
C VAL A 217 -8.08 -4.95 3.48
N THR A 218 -7.53 -3.75 3.50
CA THR A 218 -6.36 -3.41 4.33
C THR A 218 -6.67 -3.46 5.83
N SER A 219 -7.93 -3.19 6.21
CA SER A 219 -8.37 -3.15 7.61
C SER A 219 -9.78 -3.73 7.74
N PRO A 220 -9.96 -4.89 8.37
CA PRO A 220 -11.28 -5.50 8.55
C PRO A 220 -12.14 -4.80 9.64
N VAL A 221 -11.52 -3.97 10.46
CA VAL A 221 -12.20 -3.16 11.49
C VAL A 221 -11.65 -1.75 11.46
N MET A 222 -12.53 -0.75 11.40
CA MET A 222 -12.16 0.65 11.39
C MET A 222 -12.96 1.44 12.43
N THR A 223 -12.29 2.36 13.10
CA THR A 223 -12.92 3.33 13.99
C THR A 223 -12.90 4.72 13.35
N VAL A 224 -14.04 5.38 13.28
CA VAL A 224 -14.21 6.76 12.79
C VAL A 224 -14.92 7.60 13.86
N GLU A 225 -14.74 8.90 13.83
CA GLU A 225 -15.36 9.84 14.76
C GLU A 225 -16.34 10.74 14.01
N LEU A 226 -17.48 11.06 14.63
CA LEU A 226 -18.41 12.07 14.10
C LEU A 226 -17.71 13.42 14.03
N GLY A 227 -17.76 14.08 12.86
CA GLY A 227 -17.07 15.36 12.65
C GLY A 227 -15.55 15.26 12.53
N GLY A 228 -14.98 14.06 12.64
CA GLY A 228 -13.54 13.82 12.47
C GLY A 228 -13.06 13.79 11.01
N ASN A 229 -11.76 13.57 10.81
CA ASN A 229 -11.19 13.43 9.48
C ASN A 229 -11.79 12.25 8.72
N ALA A 230 -12.03 12.45 7.43
CA ALA A 230 -12.51 11.40 6.55
C ALA A 230 -11.54 10.21 6.52
N LYS A 231 -12.08 8.99 6.63
CA LYS A 231 -11.34 7.73 6.47
C LYS A 231 -11.91 6.94 5.30
N GLU A 232 -11.08 6.10 4.72
CA GLU A 232 -11.43 5.29 3.56
C GLU A 232 -11.16 3.81 3.81
N VAL A 233 -12.04 2.96 3.28
CA VAL A 233 -11.81 1.51 3.16
C VAL A 233 -11.06 1.28 1.86
N PHE A 234 -9.89 0.67 1.93
CA PHE A 234 -9.05 0.33 0.78
C PHE A 234 -9.03 -1.18 0.53
N LEU A 235 -9.05 -1.54 -0.74
CA LEU A 235 -8.74 -2.90 -1.16
C LEU A 235 -7.27 -3.23 -0.88
N GLN A 236 -7.02 -4.49 -0.53
CA GLN A 236 -5.68 -5.05 -0.42
C GLN A 236 -5.39 -5.91 -1.65
N GLY A 237 -4.38 -5.53 -2.43
CA GLY A 237 -3.98 -6.26 -3.62
C GLY A 237 -4.96 -6.17 -4.79
N ALA A 238 -4.93 -7.16 -5.67
CA ALA A 238 -5.81 -7.22 -6.84
C ALA A 238 -7.22 -7.71 -6.44
N ALA A 239 -8.23 -7.04 -6.98
CA ALA A 239 -9.62 -7.50 -6.92
C ALA A 239 -10.18 -7.50 -8.34
N PRO A 240 -10.04 -8.61 -9.09
CA PRO A 240 -10.58 -8.74 -10.44
C PRO A 240 -12.11 -8.59 -10.46
N GLY A 241 -12.67 -8.16 -11.59
CA GLY A 241 -14.11 -7.90 -11.73
C GLY A 241 -14.51 -6.50 -11.29
N ILE A 242 -15.81 -6.24 -11.28
CA ILE A 242 -16.37 -4.96 -10.82
C ILE A 242 -16.48 -5.00 -9.30
N VAL A 243 -15.88 -4.04 -8.63
CA VAL A 243 -15.95 -3.92 -7.17
C VAL A 243 -16.96 -2.84 -6.79
N THR A 244 -17.77 -3.15 -5.79
CA THR A 244 -18.75 -2.22 -5.22
C THR A 244 -18.64 -2.19 -3.70
N PHE A 245 -18.93 -1.03 -3.11
CA PHE A 245 -18.94 -0.80 -1.68
C PHE A 245 -20.36 -0.46 -1.23
N LYS A 246 -20.87 -1.13 -0.22
CA LYS A 246 -22.22 -0.94 0.28
C LYS A 246 -22.24 -0.83 1.79
N ALA A 247 -22.79 0.27 2.30
CA ALA A 247 -23.10 0.40 3.72
C ALA A 247 -24.36 -0.40 4.06
N ASN A 248 -24.28 -1.27 5.06
CA ASN A 248 -25.42 -2.05 5.55
C ASN A 248 -26.26 -1.27 6.58
N ASN A 249 -25.66 -0.26 7.20
CA ASN A 249 -26.31 0.64 8.16
C ASN A 249 -26.05 2.10 7.77
N PRO A 250 -26.63 2.61 6.66
CA PRO A 250 -26.32 3.94 6.12
C PRO A 250 -26.78 5.09 7.04
N ASP A 251 -27.64 4.84 8.01
CA ASP A 251 -28.04 5.83 9.04
C ASP A 251 -26.96 6.02 10.11
N ILE A 252 -26.06 5.06 10.28
CA ILE A 252 -24.93 5.13 11.21
C ILE A 252 -23.67 5.57 10.45
N CYS A 253 -23.32 4.88 9.37
CA CYS A 253 -22.21 5.22 8.49
C CYS A 253 -22.58 4.87 7.05
N ASP A 254 -22.53 5.83 6.17
CA ASP A 254 -22.72 5.67 4.74
C ASP A 254 -21.38 5.62 4.01
N VAL A 255 -21.38 5.37 2.71
CA VAL A 255 -20.19 5.31 1.88
C VAL A 255 -20.35 6.10 0.59
N GLU A 256 -19.25 6.65 0.11
CA GLU A 256 -19.11 7.30 -1.19
C GLU A 256 -17.89 6.70 -1.90
N GLU A 257 -18.00 6.35 -3.17
CA GLU A 257 -16.85 5.87 -3.94
C GLU A 257 -15.78 6.95 -4.02
N ALA A 258 -14.53 6.59 -3.74
CA ALA A 258 -13.44 7.56 -3.60
C ALA A 258 -12.37 7.44 -4.68
N TYR A 259 -12.03 6.24 -5.12
CA TYR A 259 -10.95 6.05 -6.11
C TYR A 259 -11.18 4.81 -6.97
N ALA A 260 -11.61 5.01 -8.22
CA ALA A 260 -11.61 4.03 -9.30
C ALA A 260 -11.83 2.57 -8.85
N ASP A 261 -12.93 2.27 -8.18
CA ASP A 261 -13.30 0.96 -7.63
C ASP A 261 -12.29 0.35 -6.62
N ARG A 262 -11.35 1.16 -6.10
CA ARG A 262 -10.29 0.71 -5.19
C ARG A 262 -10.51 1.10 -3.75
N SER A 263 -11.32 2.12 -3.49
CA SER A 263 -11.66 2.58 -2.14
C SER A 263 -13.03 3.22 -2.07
N CYS A 264 -13.58 3.28 -0.86
CA CYS A 264 -14.73 4.13 -0.56
C CYS A 264 -14.46 4.98 0.67
N LYS A 265 -14.97 6.18 0.64
CA LYS A 265 -14.94 7.13 1.75
C LYS A 265 -16.07 6.81 2.73
N LEU A 266 -15.75 6.78 4.01
CA LEU A 266 -16.72 6.60 5.09
C LEU A 266 -17.39 7.94 5.46
N ILE A 267 -18.72 7.93 5.56
CA ILE A 267 -19.53 9.10 5.92
C ILE A 267 -20.25 8.78 7.24
N PRO A 268 -19.63 9.04 8.40
CA PRO A 268 -20.23 8.78 9.70
C PRO A 268 -21.37 9.77 9.96
N LYS A 269 -22.58 9.26 10.33
CA LYS A 269 -23.78 10.06 10.57
C LYS A 269 -24.24 10.00 12.02
N LYS A 270 -24.01 8.88 12.72
CA LYS A 270 -24.44 8.66 14.10
C LYS A 270 -23.50 7.69 14.80
N ALA A 271 -23.27 7.89 16.10
CA ALA A 271 -22.49 6.94 16.91
C ALA A 271 -23.16 5.56 16.93
N GLY A 272 -22.35 4.50 16.78
CA GLY A 272 -22.84 3.12 16.72
C GLY A 272 -21.91 2.23 15.89
N GLU A 273 -22.37 1.02 15.61
CA GLU A 273 -21.68 0.06 14.77
C GLU A 273 -22.39 -0.06 13.40
N ALA A 274 -21.61 -0.09 12.34
CA ALA A 274 -22.05 -0.31 10.98
C ALA A 274 -21.15 -1.35 10.30
N THR A 275 -21.57 -1.85 9.15
CA THR A 275 -20.77 -2.73 8.31
C THR A 275 -20.76 -2.17 6.89
N VAL A 276 -19.59 -2.16 6.28
CA VAL A 276 -19.42 -1.93 4.84
C VAL A 276 -19.08 -3.26 4.20
N THR A 277 -19.95 -3.74 3.32
CA THR A 277 -19.70 -4.92 2.49
C THR A 277 -19.02 -4.47 1.20
N VAL A 278 -17.84 -5.03 0.94
CA VAL A 278 -17.10 -4.89 -0.30
C VAL A 278 -17.36 -6.14 -1.12
N HIS A 279 -17.93 -5.99 -2.30
CA HIS A 279 -18.31 -7.09 -3.18
C HIS A 279 -17.58 -6.97 -4.53
N ALA A 280 -17.07 -8.08 -5.04
CA ALA A 280 -16.52 -8.21 -6.38
C ALA A 280 -17.32 -9.21 -7.20
N THR A 281 -17.66 -8.84 -8.43
CA THR A 281 -18.37 -9.72 -9.37
C THR A 281 -17.51 -10.90 -9.78
N ALA A 282 -18.15 -12.01 -10.17
CA ALA A 282 -17.47 -13.13 -10.77
C ALA A 282 -16.77 -12.71 -12.08
N THR A 283 -15.65 -13.34 -12.37
CA THR A 283 -14.92 -13.25 -13.64
C THR A 283 -14.85 -14.63 -14.31
N ASP A 284 -14.13 -14.77 -15.39
CA ASP A 284 -13.91 -16.07 -16.00
C ASP A 284 -13.12 -17.01 -15.08
N HIS A 285 -12.20 -16.46 -14.28
CA HIS A 285 -11.34 -17.20 -13.35
C HIS A 285 -11.89 -17.31 -11.94
N TYR A 286 -12.55 -16.27 -11.43
CA TYR A 286 -12.97 -16.19 -10.04
C TYR A 286 -14.49 -16.31 -9.88
N LEU A 287 -14.92 -16.99 -8.82
CA LEU A 287 -16.28 -16.86 -8.30
C LEU A 287 -16.51 -15.42 -7.82
N GLU A 288 -17.75 -15.00 -7.64
CA GLU A 288 -18.03 -13.76 -6.91
C GLU A 288 -17.47 -13.85 -5.48
N GLY A 289 -17.12 -12.71 -4.91
CA GLY A 289 -16.56 -12.64 -3.57
C GLY A 289 -17.02 -11.42 -2.81
N SER A 290 -17.04 -11.54 -1.48
CA SER A 290 -17.33 -10.41 -0.60
C SER A 290 -16.46 -10.46 0.64
N VAL A 291 -16.20 -9.27 1.20
CA VAL A 291 -15.57 -9.09 2.50
C VAL A 291 -16.25 -7.96 3.25
N ASP A 292 -16.50 -8.17 4.53
CA ASP A 292 -17.13 -7.18 5.40
C ASP A 292 -16.07 -6.42 6.21
N VAL A 293 -16.28 -5.11 6.32
CA VAL A 293 -15.49 -4.20 7.17
C VAL A 293 -16.39 -3.70 8.29
N LYS A 294 -16.04 -4.01 9.52
CA LYS A 294 -16.74 -3.48 10.69
C LYS A 294 -16.33 -2.02 10.92
N ILE A 295 -17.32 -1.13 10.98
CA ILE A 295 -17.13 0.29 11.25
C ILE A 295 -17.67 0.61 12.64
N ILE A 296 -16.83 1.22 13.47
CA ILE A 296 -17.22 1.72 14.79
C ILE A 296 -17.21 3.23 14.72
N VAL A 297 -18.40 3.84 14.71
CA VAL A 297 -18.55 5.29 14.75
C VAL A 297 -18.63 5.73 16.21
N LYS A 298 -17.59 6.43 16.66
CA LYS A 298 -17.60 7.08 17.97
C LYS A 298 -18.36 8.39 17.90
N GLY A 299 -19.04 8.73 19.01
CA GLY A 299 -19.63 10.06 19.18
C GLY A 299 -18.57 11.14 19.01
N ASP A 300 -19.00 12.33 18.58
CA ASP A 300 -18.14 13.49 18.52
C ASP A 300 -17.54 13.72 19.92
N SER A 301 -16.21 13.68 20.01
CA SER A 301 -15.51 14.03 21.27
C SER A 301 -15.81 15.48 21.70
N SER A 302 -16.35 16.31 20.78
CA SER A 302 -16.83 17.66 21.11
C SER A 302 -18.14 17.65 21.93
N THR A 303 -18.88 16.53 22.01
CA THR A 303 -20.09 16.36 22.84
C THR A 303 -19.79 15.73 24.21
N GLU A 304 -18.57 15.26 24.48
CA GLU A 304 -18.17 14.96 25.86
C GLU A 304 -18.26 16.25 26.66
N GLN A 305 -19.11 16.23 27.69
CA GLN A 305 -19.35 17.38 28.54
C GLN A 305 -18.04 17.83 29.17
N LYS A 306 -17.47 18.92 28.66
CA LYS A 306 -16.24 19.47 29.17
C LYS A 306 -16.43 19.89 30.62
N ILE A 307 -15.41 19.73 31.42
CA ILE A 307 -15.37 20.15 32.83
C ILE A 307 -14.47 21.37 32.97
N THR A 308 -14.77 22.21 33.93
CA THR A 308 -14.01 23.43 34.19
C THR A 308 -12.81 23.08 35.09
N LEU A 309 -11.59 23.28 34.60
CA LEU A 309 -10.38 23.16 35.39
C LEU A 309 -10.31 24.30 36.40
N GLN A 310 -10.21 23.97 37.68
CA GLN A 310 -10.05 24.96 38.74
C GLN A 310 -8.79 24.67 39.56
N TYR A 311 -7.96 25.69 39.73
CA TYR A 311 -6.76 25.59 40.57
C TYR A 311 -6.40 26.93 41.21
N GLU A 312 -5.77 26.87 42.38
CA GLU A 312 -5.42 28.03 43.16
C GLU A 312 -4.00 27.92 43.74
N SER A 313 -3.32 29.04 43.80
CA SER A 313 -2.05 29.18 44.53
C SER A 313 -2.29 29.81 45.89
N GLY A 314 -1.71 29.25 46.93
CA GLY A 314 -1.58 29.91 48.24
C GLY A 314 -0.67 31.13 48.14
N SER A 315 -0.62 31.92 49.26
CA SER A 315 0.32 33.02 49.38
C SER A 315 1.77 32.54 49.35
N ASN A 316 2.68 33.37 48.86
CA ASN A 316 4.13 33.13 48.82
C ASN A 316 4.59 32.16 47.73
N GLY A 317 3.88 32.08 46.62
CA GLY A 317 4.25 31.34 45.42
C GLY A 317 3.24 31.53 44.31
N SER A 318 3.47 30.87 43.20
CA SER A 318 2.58 30.84 42.07
C SER A 318 2.36 29.42 41.57
N LEU A 319 1.26 29.22 40.81
CA LEU A 319 0.86 27.93 40.22
C LEU A 319 0.52 28.10 38.77
N ARG A 320 1.03 27.23 37.91
CA ARG A 320 0.61 27.11 36.52
C ARG A 320 0.24 25.66 36.21
N ALA A 321 -0.57 25.48 35.19
CA ALA A 321 -1.04 24.17 34.68
C ALA A 321 -0.78 24.03 33.23
N VAL A 322 -0.43 22.82 32.78
CA VAL A 322 -0.30 22.44 31.36
C VAL A 322 -0.97 21.09 31.14
N ASN A 323 -1.45 20.88 29.94
CA ASN A 323 -1.88 19.53 29.50
C ASN A 323 -0.65 18.63 29.41
N ALA A 324 -0.63 17.53 30.18
CA ALA A 324 0.53 16.66 30.27
C ALA A 324 0.89 15.94 28.98
N ALA A 325 -0.10 15.75 28.09
CA ALA A 325 0.09 15.07 26.80
C ALA A 325 0.54 16.03 25.68
N THR A 326 0.03 17.28 25.67
CA THR A 326 0.29 18.24 24.57
C THR A 326 1.28 19.34 24.93
N GLY A 327 1.52 19.57 26.26
CA GLY A 327 2.33 20.68 26.74
C GLY A 327 1.62 22.05 26.66
N GLU A 328 0.36 22.10 26.25
CA GLU A 328 -0.42 23.32 26.13
C GLU A 328 -0.69 23.94 27.51
N ASN A 329 -0.54 25.26 27.63
CA ASN A 329 -0.84 25.99 28.88
C ASN A 329 -2.36 26.01 29.11
N LEU A 330 -2.78 25.64 30.31
CA LEU A 330 -4.16 25.64 30.75
C LEU A 330 -4.36 26.75 31.79
N SER A 331 -5.22 27.71 31.45
CA SER A 331 -5.61 28.75 32.40
C SER A 331 -6.61 28.22 33.43
N ASN A 332 -6.65 28.85 34.63
CA ASN A 332 -7.72 28.59 35.59
C ASN A 332 -9.09 28.95 34.92
N GLY A 333 -10.06 28.03 34.99
CA GLY A 333 -11.33 28.15 34.28
C GLY A 333 -11.34 27.53 32.89
N ALA A 334 -10.23 26.96 32.40
CA ALA A 334 -10.18 26.28 31.09
C ALA A 334 -11.19 25.11 31.02
N GLN A 335 -11.82 24.95 29.86
CA GLN A 335 -12.72 23.83 29.58
C GLN A 335 -11.93 22.65 29.01
N ILE A 336 -11.80 21.58 29.79
CA ILE A 336 -11.03 20.37 29.44
C ILE A 336 -11.94 19.14 29.43
N LEU A 337 -11.50 18.08 28.74
CA LEU A 337 -12.22 16.80 28.77
C LEU A 337 -12.02 16.11 30.14
N PRO A 338 -13.02 15.36 30.63
CA PRO A 338 -12.85 14.50 31.79
C PRO A 338 -11.65 13.54 31.61
N ASN A 339 -10.93 13.26 32.69
CA ASN A 339 -9.72 12.43 32.72
C ASN A 339 -8.51 13.01 31.96
N THR A 340 -8.54 14.30 31.57
CA THR A 340 -7.33 14.98 31.09
C THR A 340 -6.28 14.99 32.19
N GLU A 341 -5.10 14.43 31.90
CA GLU A 341 -3.94 14.52 32.82
C GLU A 341 -3.37 15.93 32.74
N VAL A 342 -3.39 16.63 33.86
CA VAL A 342 -2.88 17.99 33.98
C VAL A 342 -1.60 17.95 34.83
N GLN A 343 -0.54 18.58 34.30
CA GLN A 343 0.66 18.81 35.06
C GLN A 343 0.63 20.21 35.71
N PHE A 344 0.56 20.24 37.03
CA PHE A 344 0.63 21.45 37.84
C PHE A 344 2.09 21.73 38.25
N MET A 345 2.51 22.97 38.13
CA MET A 345 3.86 23.41 38.47
C MET A 345 3.79 24.59 39.45
N ALA A 346 4.18 24.34 40.67
CA ALA A 346 4.29 25.34 41.73
C ALA A 346 5.66 26.01 41.67
N SER A 347 5.68 27.33 41.87
CA SER A 347 6.89 28.14 41.96
C SER A 347 6.86 28.89 43.27
N PRO A 348 7.46 28.34 44.37
CA PRO A 348 7.57 29.04 45.68
C PRO A 348 8.39 30.33 45.53
N ASN A 349 8.06 31.35 46.30
CA ASN A 349 8.90 32.52 46.45
C ASN A 349 10.18 32.19 47.22
N GLU A 350 11.19 33.06 47.16
CA GLU A 350 12.43 32.87 47.86
C GLU A 350 12.20 32.72 49.37
N GLY A 351 12.80 31.70 50.00
CA GLY A 351 12.64 31.33 51.40
C GLY A 351 11.31 30.61 51.72
N TYR A 352 10.65 30.05 50.72
CA TYR A 352 9.45 29.23 50.88
C TYR A 352 9.57 27.92 50.11
N SER A 353 8.92 26.88 50.64
CA SER A 353 8.78 25.56 50.03
C SER A 353 7.31 25.18 49.88
N VAL A 354 7.01 24.16 49.06
CA VAL A 354 5.67 23.60 48.99
C VAL A 354 5.35 22.90 50.30
N LYS A 355 4.30 23.33 50.98
CA LYS A 355 3.76 22.73 52.20
C LYS A 355 2.97 21.47 51.90
N ASN A 356 2.00 21.58 51.02
CA ASN A 356 1.18 20.49 50.57
C ASN A 356 0.39 20.87 49.29
N TRP A 357 -0.22 19.87 48.69
CA TRP A 357 -1.23 20.01 47.68
C TRP A 357 -2.56 19.53 48.25
N THR A 358 -3.65 20.16 47.86
CA THR A 358 -5.00 19.67 48.14
C THR A 358 -5.80 19.52 46.88
N ILE A 359 -6.67 18.52 46.84
CA ILE A 359 -7.61 18.27 45.77
C ILE A 359 -8.99 18.21 46.41
N ASN A 360 -9.91 19.10 45.98
CA ASN A 360 -11.22 19.24 46.58
C ASN A 360 -11.16 19.43 48.15
N GLY A 361 -10.15 20.11 48.63
CA GLY A 361 -9.95 20.37 50.05
C GLY A 361 -9.23 19.25 50.83
N GLU A 362 -9.03 18.08 50.27
CA GLU A 362 -8.31 16.98 50.89
C GLU A 362 -6.83 17.00 50.51
N VAL A 363 -5.95 16.75 51.54
CA VAL A 363 -4.51 16.75 51.34
C VAL A 363 -4.10 15.59 50.45
N TYR A 364 -3.46 15.92 49.31
CA TYR A 364 -2.91 14.93 48.41
C TYR A 364 -1.71 14.21 48.99
N LYS A 365 -1.74 12.87 48.92
CA LYS A 365 -0.67 11.99 49.42
C LYS A 365 -0.16 11.09 48.30
N GLU A 366 1.13 10.96 48.20
CA GLU A 366 1.78 9.98 47.36
C GLU A 366 2.46 8.92 48.25
N ASN A 367 2.14 7.65 47.99
CA ASN A 367 2.62 6.52 48.83
C ASN A 367 2.32 6.70 50.35
N GLY A 368 1.17 7.33 50.67
CA GLY A 368 0.73 7.57 52.05
C GLY A 368 1.36 8.79 52.72
N GLN A 369 2.33 9.45 52.11
CA GLN A 369 3.00 10.66 52.61
C GLN A 369 2.41 11.92 51.96
N VAL A 370 2.39 13.04 52.67
CA VAL A 370 2.00 14.34 52.12
C VAL A 370 2.95 14.72 51.02
N TYR A 371 2.40 14.99 49.84
CA TYR A 371 3.20 15.34 48.67
C TYR A 371 3.63 16.82 48.73
N THR A 372 4.92 17.07 48.68
CA THR A 372 5.52 18.41 48.74
C THR A 372 6.37 18.76 47.51
N GLY A 373 6.30 17.96 46.45
CA GLY A 373 7.01 18.26 45.21
C GLY A 373 6.49 19.52 44.53
N THR A 374 7.35 20.20 43.78
CA THR A 374 6.97 21.41 42.99
C THR A 374 6.19 21.11 41.74
N THR A 375 6.11 19.84 41.33
CA THR A 375 5.37 19.41 40.10
C THR A 375 4.48 18.25 40.47
N MET A 376 3.18 18.33 40.18
CA MET A 376 2.19 17.28 40.38
C MET A 376 1.46 16.99 39.08
N LYS A 377 1.30 15.71 38.73
CA LYS A 377 0.41 15.26 37.63
C LYS A 377 -0.84 14.67 38.23
N TYR A 378 -2.00 15.08 37.71
CA TYR A 378 -3.28 14.59 38.17
C TYR A 378 -4.33 14.55 37.05
N ALA A 379 -5.05 13.45 36.96
CA ALA A 379 -6.14 13.30 35.99
C ALA A 379 -7.40 14.00 36.54
N ILE A 380 -7.84 15.06 35.88
CA ILE A 380 -8.97 15.87 36.34
C ILE A 380 -10.28 15.17 35.91
N THR A 381 -11.13 14.90 36.91
CA THR A 381 -12.48 14.32 36.74
C THR A 381 -13.56 15.34 37.09
N ALA A 382 -14.81 15.03 36.78
CA ALA A 382 -15.95 15.87 37.15
C ALA A 382 -16.06 16.10 38.69
N SER A 383 -15.47 15.20 39.49
CA SER A 383 -15.48 15.29 40.98
C SER A 383 -14.20 15.82 41.56
N SER A 384 -13.19 16.21 40.76
CA SER A 384 -11.88 16.64 41.27
C SER A 384 -11.91 17.97 42.05
N GLY A 385 -12.90 18.80 41.81
CA GLY A 385 -12.99 20.11 42.48
C GLY A 385 -11.80 21.00 42.19
N ILE A 386 -11.34 21.75 43.20
CA ILE A 386 -10.23 22.70 43.09
C ILE A 386 -8.93 22.02 43.48
N VAL A 387 -7.90 22.14 42.64
CA VAL A 387 -6.51 21.78 42.95
C VAL A 387 -5.82 23.01 43.55
N LYS A 388 -5.29 22.88 44.76
CA LYS A 388 -4.62 24.00 45.45
C LYS A 388 -3.24 23.59 45.97
N VAL A 389 -2.29 24.51 45.87
CA VAL A 389 -0.97 24.38 46.51
C VAL A 389 -0.79 25.40 47.63
N GLU A 390 -0.24 24.99 48.74
CA GLU A 390 0.13 25.87 49.85
C GLU A 390 1.63 25.88 50.02
N PHE A 391 2.15 27.02 50.48
CA PHE A 391 3.58 27.23 50.75
C PHE A 391 3.81 27.45 52.19
N VAL A 392 4.99 27.04 52.69
CA VAL A 392 5.46 27.23 54.04
C VAL A 392 6.83 27.94 54.02
N LYS A 393 7.05 28.80 54.94
CA LYS A 393 8.37 29.45 55.11
C LYS A 393 9.41 28.41 55.48
N ASP A 394 10.54 28.44 54.81
CA ASP A 394 11.65 27.55 55.13
C ASP A 394 12.15 27.82 56.56
N GLU A 395 12.35 26.76 57.32
CA GLU A 395 12.98 26.88 58.62
C GLU A 395 14.46 27.28 58.44
N VAL A 396 14.83 28.36 58.98
CA VAL A 396 16.23 28.72 59.01
C VAL A 396 16.91 27.87 60.14
N GLU A 397 17.75 26.94 59.68
CA GLU A 397 18.55 26.16 60.63
C GLU A 397 19.49 27.13 61.41
N VAL A 398 19.17 27.36 62.64
CA VAL A 398 20.00 28.22 63.52
C VAL A 398 21.25 27.43 63.92
N VAL A 399 22.33 27.65 63.21
CA VAL A 399 23.65 27.11 63.61
C VAL A 399 24.12 27.83 64.81
N LYS A 400 24.42 27.09 65.90
CA LYS A 400 24.88 27.67 67.17
C LYS A 400 26.15 28.51 66.95
N GLY A 401 26.06 29.83 67.13
CA GLY A 401 27.13 30.80 66.83
C GLY A 401 26.89 31.67 65.60
N ASP A 402 25.77 31.41 64.83
CA ASP A 402 25.32 32.24 63.72
C ASP A 402 24.56 33.46 64.26
N VAL A 403 25.25 34.58 64.37
CA VAL A 403 24.70 35.81 65.00
C VAL A 403 23.78 36.58 64.05
N ASN A 404 23.91 36.38 62.76
CA ASN A 404 23.13 37.09 61.75
C ASN A 404 22.12 36.17 60.99
N LEU A 405 21.97 34.90 61.40
CA LEU A 405 21.02 33.89 60.87
C LEU A 405 21.19 33.60 59.36
N ASN A 406 22.47 33.68 58.89
CA ASN A 406 22.76 33.38 57.46
C ASN A 406 23.19 31.91 57.21
N GLY A 407 23.12 31.05 58.25
CA GLY A 407 23.45 29.62 58.11
C GLY A 407 24.97 29.36 58.23
N LYS A 408 25.80 30.37 58.59
CA LYS A 408 27.25 30.25 58.70
C LYS A 408 27.73 30.74 60.06
N VAL A 409 28.66 30.04 60.68
CA VAL A 409 29.37 30.52 61.85
C VAL A 409 30.52 31.42 61.38
N GLU A 410 30.42 32.73 61.72
CA GLU A 410 31.45 33.68 61.38
C GLU A 410 32.34 33.84 62.69
N ILE A 411 33.66 33.68 62.52
CA ILE A 411 34.66 33.85 63.62
C ILE A 411 35.09 35.31 63.68
#